data_027c8bce68e06c53bed2436c84436cce
#
_entry.id   027c8bce68e06c53bed2436c84436cce
#
_cell.length_a   1.000
_cell.length_b   1.000
_cell.length_c   1.000
_cell.angle_alpha   90.00
_cell.angle_beta   90.00
_cell.angle_gamma   90.00
#
_symmetry.space_group_name_H-M   'P 1'
#
loop_
_entity.id
_entity.type
_entity.pdbx_description
1 polymer ?
#
loop_
_entity_poly.entity_id
_entity_poly.type
_entity_poly.pdbx_seq_one_letter_code
_entity_poly.pdbx_strand_id
1 'polypeptide(L)'
;MKKKKKRYPHKPNRILYALAAMVVYPYFKLRFGLKIDRKAICDLKGPVMVVANHGSNIDFLCACLALYPRRMNIVTSNFFFQNKFLAPILHFMGAIPKHQFVPDSGTIRGVIGAIKRGGDVLLFPSGQVMAHGVGGFFPPGLGKLLKSQRVTVVGVRIQGAYLSLPKWGKHQRFGQIHVTAQPLYTPAQLEQMSAQQVQEGVEQALAFNEYDWQRENRIPFRGRKRAEGLEDILVECPRCGALLKTDVYKRQGVFDAGRLCRRRWVGRHCRTVWIASL
;
A
#
# COMPACT_ATOMS: atom_id res chain seq x y z
N MET A 1 39.20 2.76 -13.03
CA MET A 1 37.81 2.47 -12.65
C MET A 1 36.85 3.36 -13.46
N LYS A 2 36.14 2.81 -14.44
CA LYS A 2 35.11 3.58 -15.20
C LYS A 2 33.95 3.90 -14.26
N LYS A 3 33.72 5.20 -13.94
CA LYS A 3 32.53 5.66 -13.22
C LYS A 3 31.29 5.20 -13.99
N LYS A 4 30.56 4.19 -13.47
CA LYS A 4 29.24 3.82 -14.01
C LYS A 4 28.39 5.06 -14.03
N LYS A 5 28.01 5.57 -15.22
CA LYS A 5 27.06 6.67 -15.36
C LYS A 5 25.81 6.30 -14.54
N LYS A 6 25.49 7.11 -13.51
CA LYS A 6 24.29 6.92 -12.70
C LYS A 6 23.09 7.02 -13.62
N ARG A 7 22.53 5.89 -14.02
CA ARG A 7 21.27 5.83 -14.77
C ARG A 7 20.16 6.23 -13.80
N TYR A 8 19.67 7.43 -13.95
CA TYR A 8 18.44 7.84 -13.27
C TYR A 8 17.27 7.02 -13.82
N PRO A 9 16.21 6.73 -13.02
CA PRO A 9 15.06 5.98 -13.49
C PRO A 9 14.41 6.74 -14.68
N HIS A 10 14.15 6.03 -15.76
CA HIS A 10 13.44 6.56 -16.93
C HIS A 10 11.92 6.48 -16.72
N LYS A 11 11.13 7.17 -17.54
CA LYS A 11 9.68 6.97 -17.56
C LYS A 11 9.35 5.52 -17.96
N PRO A 12 8.38 4.86 -17.31
CA PRO A 12 7.93 3.52 -17.73
C PRO A 12 7.51 3.50 -19.21
N ASN A 13 7.80 2.41 -19.89
CA ASN A 13 7.42 2.25 -21.29
C ASN A 13 5.90 2.30 -21.47
N ARG A 14 5.43 3.12 -22.43
CA ARG A 14 3.99 3.36 -22.65
C ARG A 14 3.23 2.10 -23.05
N ILE A 15 3.81 1.33 -23.98
CA ILE A 15 3.14 0.15 -24.53
C ILE A 15 3.03 -0.93 -23.46
N LEU A 16 4.12 -1.25 -22.77
CA LEU A 16 4.10 -2.27 -21.72
C LEU A 16 3.22 -1.89 -20.54
N TYR A 17 3.21 -0.60 -20.17
CA TYR A 17 2.33 -0.12 -19.10
C TYR A 17 0.85 -0.28 -19.49
N ALA A 18 0.51 0.02 -20.76
CA ALA A 18 -0.84 -0.17 -21.28
C ALA A 18 -1.23 -1.66 -21.34
N LEU A 19 -0.33 -2.52 -21.83
CA LEU A 19 -0.56 -3.97 -21.84
C LEU A 19 -0.75 -4.54 -20.44
N ALA A 20 0.09 -4.12 -19.49
CA ALA A 20 -0.08 -4.51 -18.08
C ALA A 20 -1.42 -4.04 -17.53
N ALA A 21 -1.83 -2.79 -17.77
CA ALA A 21 -3.11 -2.27 -17.32
C ALA A 21 -4.29 -3.02 -17.97
N MET A 22 -4.19 -3.38 -19.24
CA MET A 22 -5.21 -4.14 -19.98
C MET A 22 -5.48 -5.53 -19.36
N VAL A 23 -4.45 -6.17 -18.82
CA VAL A 23 -4.58 -7.48 -18.15
C VAL A 23 -4.97 -7.31 -16.67
N VAL A 24 -4.31 -6.40 -15.98
CA VAL A 24 -4.48 -6.26 -14.52
C VAL A 24 -5.83 -5.63 -14.16
N TYR A 25 -6.32 -4.67 -14.95
CA TYR A 25 -7.59 -4.00 -14.63
C TYR A 25 -8.79 -4.95 -14.63
N PRO A 26 -9.06 -5.77 -15.67
CA PRO A 26 -10.17 -6.71 -15.64
C PRO A 26 -10.01 -7.76 -14.55
N TYR A 27 -8.79 -8.25 -14.30
CA TYR A 27 -8.53 -9.15 -13.20
C TYR A 27 -8.92 -8.53 -11.85
N PHE A 28 -8.50 -7.30 -11.57
CA PHE A 28 -8.83 -6.60 -10.32
C PHE A 28 -10.32 -6.28 -10.23
N LYS A 29 -10.95 -5.93 -11.36
CA LYS A 29 -12.39 -5.67 -11.41
C LYS A 29 -13.21 -6.90 -11.05
N LEU A 30 -12.85 -8.07 -11.60
CA LEU A 30 -13.55 -9.33 -11.38
C LEU A 30 -13.18 -9.95 -10.03
N ARG A 31 -11.90 -9.94 -9.67
CA ARG A 31 -11.38 -10.65 -8.48
C ARG A 31 -11.61 -9.89 -7.18
N PHE A 32 -11.46 -8.59 -7.22
CA PHE A 32 -11.50 -7.71 -6.05
C PHE A 32 -12.59 -6.63 -6.12
N GLY A 33 -13.49 -6.70 -7.08
CA GLY A 33 -14.55 -5.71 -7.23
C GLY A 33 -14.04 -4.27 -7.25
N LEU A 34 -12.89 -4.01 -7.92
CA LEU A 34 -12.19 -2.74 -7.91
C LEU A 34 -13.09 -1.58 -8.36
N LYS A 35 -13.22 -0.57 -7.50
CA LYS A 35 -13.88 0.70 -7.78
C LYS A 35 -12.88 1.83 -7.70
N ILE A 36 -12.84 2.67 -8.72
CA ILE A 36 -11.90 3.79 -8.82
C ILE A 36 -12.67 5.09 -8.95
N ASP A 37 -12.39 6.03 -8.05
CA ASP A 37 -12.77 7.43 -8.19
C ASP A 37 -11.51 8.28 -8.37
N ARG A 38 -11.40 8.88 -9.55
CA ARG A 38 -10.26 9.70 -9.96
C ARG A 38 -10.67 11.00 -10.65
N LYS A 39 -11.96 11.37 -10.55
CA LYS A 39 -12.51 12.56 -11.24
C LYS A 39 -11.69 13.80 -10.97
N ALA A 40 -11.26 14.01 -9.73
CA ALA A 40 -10.51 15.18 -9.29
C ALA A 40 -9.09 15.32 -9.88
N ILE A 41 -8.56 14.27 -10.52
CA ILE A 41 -7.18 14.26 -11.07
C ILE A 41 -7.12 14.15 -12.60
N CYS A 42 -8.26 14.08 -13.28
CA CYS A 42 -8.29 13.86 -14.74
C CYS A 42 -7.60 14.99 -15.53
N ASP A 43 -7.73 16.23 -15.06
CA ASP A 43 -7.22 17.42 -15.77
C ASP A 43 -5.85 17.88 -15.29
N LEU A 44 -5.20 17.14 -14.37
CA LEU A 44 -3.88 17.51 -13.86
C LEU A 44 -2.83 17.48 -14.95
N LYS A 45 -2.14 18.60 -15.13
CA LYS A 45 -1.03 18.76 -16.09
C LYS A 45 0.32 18.67 -15.38
N GLY A 46 1.36 18.30 -16.14
CA GLY A 46 2.73 18.19 -15.65
C GLY A 46 2.97 16.95 -14.77
N PRO A 47 4.17 16.81 -14.21
CA PRO A 47 4.54 15.72 -13.32
C PRO A 47 3.83 15.87 -11.96
N VAL A 48 3.54 14.74 -11.34
CA VAL A 48 2.92 14.68 -10.00
C VAL A 48 3.72 13.80 -9.06
N MET A 49 3.68 14.12 -7.78
CA MET A 49 4.08 13.20 -6.72
C MET A 49 2.85 12.58 -6.08
N VAL A 50 2.78 11.27 -6.15
CA VAL A 50 1.65 10.50 -5.61
C VAL A 50 2.08 9.86 -4.30
N VAL A 51 1.28 10.05 -3.28
CA VAL A 51 1.41 9.41 -1.96
C VAL A 51 0.17 8.53 -1.72
N ALA A 52 0.39 7.31 -1.24
CA ALA A 52 -0.70 6.37 -0.98
C ALA A 52 -0.54 5.68 0.38
N ASN A 53 -1.66 5.29 0.99
CA ASN A 53 -1.64 4.39 2.14
C ASN A 53 -1.24 2.97 1.71
N HIS A 54 -0.76 2.14 2.65
CA HIS A 54 -0.18 0.83 2.34
C HIS A 54 -0.68 -0.25 3.28
N GLY A 55 -1.85 -0.81 2.99
CA GLY A 55 -2.48 -1.89 3.75
C GLY A 55 -2.24 -3.29 3.17
N SER A 56 -1.86 -3.39 1.89
CA SER A 56 -1.72 -4.66 1.19
C SER A 56 -0.58 -4.64 0.17
N ASN A 57 -0.03 -5.82 -0.14
CA ASN A 57 0.98 -5.98 -1.19
C ASN A 57 0.48 -5.65 -2.60
N ILE A 58 -0.84 -5.57 -2.82
CA ILE A 58 -1.45 -5.24 -4.11
C ILE A 58 -1.75 -3.75 -4.30
N ASP A 59 -1.50 -2.92 -3.29
CA ASP A 59 -1.82 -1.49 -3.33
C ASP A 59 -1.15 -0.73 -4.47
N PHE A 60 0.09 -1.09 -4.81
CA PHE A 60 0.79 -0.44 -5.90
C PHE A 60 0.09 -0.64 -7.25
N LEU A 61 -0.52 -1.82 -7.47
CA LEU A 61 -1.33 -2.08 -8.66
C LEU A 61 -2.63 -1.25 -8.63
N CYS A 62 -3.30 -1.20 -7.47
CA CYS A 62 -4.50 -0.39 -7.28
C CYS A 62 -4.23 1.10 -7.60
N ALA A 63 -3.13 1.65 -7.05
CA ALA A 63 -2.73 3.04 -7.31
C ALA A 63 -2.37 3.28 -8.78
N CYS A 64 -1.60 2.37 -9.40
CA CYS A 64 -1.25 2.48 -10.82
C CYS A 64 -2.48 2.43 -11.73
N LEU A 65 -3.46 1.58 -11.42
CA LEU A 65 -4.72 1.51 -12.19
C LEU A 65 -5.58 2.77 -12.01
N ALA A 66 -5.63 3.32 -10.79
CA ALA A 66 -6.35 4.56 -10.52
C ALA A 66 -5.76 5.76 -11.28
N LEU A 67 -4.45 5.77 -11.43
CA LEU A 67 -3.73 6.87 -12.08
C LEU A 67 -3.57 6.69 -13.60
N TYR A 68 -3.93 5.53 -14.16
CA TYR A 68 -3.85 5.31 -15.60
C TYR A 68 -4.66 6.36 -16.40
N PRO A 69 -4.11 6.96 -17.48
CA PRO A 69 -2.95 6.57 -18.27
C PRO A 69 -1.59 7.12 -17.82
N ARG A 70 -1.49 7.78 -16.66
CA ARG A 70 -0.20 8.21 -16.08
C ARG A 70 0.64 7.00 -15.75
N ARG A 71 1.96 7.11 -15.93
CA ARG A 71 2.91 6.01 -15.77
C ARG A 71 3.84 6.29 -14.62
N MET A 72 3.66 5.57 -13.51
CA MET A 72 4.31 5.83 -12.24
C MET A 72 5.72 5.24 -12.17
N ASN A 73 6.71 6.05 -11.84
CA ASN A 73 7.98 5.59 -11.28
C ASN A 73 7.74 5.21 -9.82
N ILE A 74 7.64 3.92 -9.53
CA ILE A 74 7.29 3.43 -8.20
C ILE A 74 8.54 3.37 -7.33
N VAL A 75 8.48 3.96 -6.13
CA VAL A 75 9.51 3.75 -5.10
C VAL A 75 9.25 2.42 -4.42
N THR A 76 10.19 1.48 -4.54
CA THR A 76 10.04 0.12 -4.00
C THR A 76 11.30 -0.38 -3.31
N SER A 77 11.18 -1.41 -2.46
CA SER A 77 12.30 -1.95 -1.70
C SER A 77 13.43 -2.44 -2.60
N ASN A 78 14.67 -2.10 -2.24
CA ASN A 78 15.88 -2.61 -2.90
C ASN A 78 15.97 -4.13 -2.87
N PHE A 79 15.30 -4.78 -1.93
CA PHE A 79 15.22 -6.24 -1.85
C PHE A 79 14.74 -6.88 -3.16
N PHE A 80 13.74 -6.30 -3.81
CA PHE A 80 13.20 -6.81 -5.08
C PHE A 80 14.19 -6.70 -6.24
N PHE A 81 15.16 -5.79 -6.18
CA PHE A 81 16.22 -5.65 -7.19
C PHE A 81 17.32 -6.70 -7.06
N GLN A 82 17.33 -7.48 -5.97
CA GLN A 82 18.26 -8.60 -5.81
C GLN A 82 17.79 -9.86 -6.56
N ASN A 83 16.52 -9.95 -6.89
CA ASN A 83 15.96 -11.05 -7.67
C ASN A 83 16.31 -10.90 -9.15
N LYS A 84 17.04 -11.89 -9.71
CA LYS A 84 17.55 -11.87 -11.09
C LYS A 84 16.45 -11.75 -12.16
N PHE A 85 15.26 -12.25 -11.90
CA PHE A 85 14.12 -12.18 -12.83
C PHE A 85 13.32 -10.89 -12.67
N LEU A 86 13.19 -10.41 -11.44
CA LEU A 86 12.37 -9.22 -11.15
C LEU A 86 13.13 -7.92 -11.41
N ALA A 87 14.43 -7.89 -11.14
CA ALA A 87 15.26 -6.69 -11.30
C ALA A 87 15.21 -6.08 -12.72
N PRO A 88 15.32 -6.84 -13.82
CA PRO A 88 15.20 -6.30 -15.17
C PRO A 88 13.83 -5.64 -15.40
N ILE A 89 12.74 -6.27 -14.93
CA ILE A 89 11.38 -5.74 -15.04
C ILE A 89 11.26 -4.41 -14.29
N LEU A 90 11.73 -4.36 -13.04
CA LEU A 90 11.70 -3.14 -12.23
C LEU A 90 12.53 -2.01 -12.86
N HIS A 91 13.71 -2.32 -13.36
CA HIS A 91 14.53 -1.35 -14.09
C HIS A 91 13.82 -0.84 -15.34
N PHE A 92 13.21 -1.74 -16.09
CA PHE A 92 12.47 -1.40 -17.31
C PHE A 92 11.21 -0.57 -16.99
N MET A 93 10.55 -0.85 -15.88
CA MET A 93 9.42 -0.05 -15.38
C MET A 93 9.86 1.24 -14.71
N GLY A 94 11.16 1.57 -14.72
CA GLY A 94 11.68 2.80 -14.11
C GLY A 94 11.45 2.90 -12.60
N ALA A 95 11.39 1.76 -11.91
CA ALA A 95 11.25 1.72 -10.46
C ALA A 95 12.47 2.31 -9.76
N ILE A 96 12.23 2.96 -8.63
CA ILE A 96 13.24 3.63 -7.82
C ILE A 96 13.54 2.76 -6.60
N PRO A 97 14.75 2.20 -6.48
CA PRO A 97 15.11 1.37 -5.33
C PRO A 97 15.22 2.22 -4.07
N LYS A 98 14.72 1.68 -2.95
CA LYS A 98 14.82 2.27 -1.60
C LYS A 98 15.39 1.24 -0.63
N HIS A 99 16.44 1.59 0.10
CA HIS A 99 16.90 0.81 1.24
C HIS A 99 15.99 1.11 2.43
N GLN A 100 15.39 0.06 2.99
CA GLN A 100 14.48 0.20 4.11
C GLN A 100 15.25 0.48 5.41
N PHE A 101 14.62 1.23 6.32
CA PHE A 101 15.10 1.54 7.68
C PHE A 101 16.42 2.32 7.77
N VAL A 102 16.93 2.83 6.66
CA VAL A 102 18.12 3.68 6.63
C VAL A 102 17.87 4.94 5.80
N PRO A 103 18.55 6.06 6.13
CA PRO A 103 18.54 7.25 5.27
C PRO A 103 19.11 6.90 3.89
N ASP A 104 18.33 7.11 2.85
CA ASP A 104 18.72 6.75 1.48
C ASP A 104 18.71 7.95 0.54
N SER A 105 19.86 8.63 0.47
CA SER A 105 20.07 9.73 -0.47
C SER A 105 19.99 9.31 -1.95
N GLY A 106 20.17 8.01 -2.22
CA GLY A 106 20.01 7.42 -3.56
C GLY A 106 18.57 7.47 -4.02
N THR A 107 17.66 7.05 -3.17
CA THR A 107 16.20 7.14 -3.40
C THR A 107 15.77 8.58 -3.65
N ILE A 108 16.20 9.52 -2.79
CA ILE A 108 15.84 10.95 -2.94
C ILE A 108 16.34 11.48 -4.30
N ARG A 109 17.58 11.19 -4.68
CA ARG A 109 18.11 11.57 -6.02
C ARG A 109 17.33 10.92 -7.15
N GLY A 110 16.88 9.67 -6.97
CA GLY A 110 16.03 8.95 -7.93
C GLY A 110 14.69 9.66 -8.14
N VAL A 111 14.01 10.03 -7.05
CA VAL A 111 12.74 10.79 -7.07
C VAL A 111 12.92 12.13 -7.77
N ILE A 112 13.89 12.94 -7.35
CA ILE A 112 14.19 14.23 -7.97
C ILE A 112 14.50 14.07 -9.46
N GLY A 113 15.30 13.08 -9.82
CA GLY A 113 15.64 12.80 -11.21
C GLY A 113 14.45 12.36 -12.05
N ALA A 114 13.49 11.61 -11.51
CA ALA A 114 12.27 11.21 -12.20
C ALA A 114 11.38 12.44 -12.48
N ILE A 115 11.12 13.25 -11.45
CA ILE A 115 10.32 14.48 -11.56
C ILE A 115 10.93 15.47 -12.57
N LYS A 116 12.24 15.72 -12.49
CA LYS A 116 12.95 16.63 -13.43
C LYS A 116 12.82 16.19 -14.90
N ARG A 117 12.65 14.91 -15.18
CA ARG A 117 12.37 14.38 -16.54
C ARG A 117 10.89 14.39 -16.88
N GLY A 118 10.05 15.02 -16.06
CA GLY A 118 8.61 15.07 -16.24
C GLY A 118 7.93 13.73 -15.99
N GLY A 119 8.55 12.81 -15.22
CA GLY A 119 7.95 11.56 -14.76
C GLY A 119 7.06 11.76 -13.54
N ASP A 120 6.08 10.89 -13.38
CA ASP A 120 5.24 10.83 -12.18
C ASP A 120 5.85 9.83 -11.19
N VAL A 121 5.83 10.15 -9.89
CA VAL A 121 6.43 9.29 -8.86
C VAL A 121 5.35 8.83 -7.90
N LEU A 122 5.27 7.51 -7.66
CA LEU A 122 4.43 6.91 -6.63
C LEU A 122 5.30 6.43 -5.47
N LEU A 123 4.93 6.85 -4.27
CA LEU A 123 5.57 6.39 -3.04
C LEU A 123 4.53 6.03 -1.98
N PHE A 124 4.88 5.06 -1.16
CA PHE A 124 4.15 4.66 0.03
C PHE A 124 4.91 5.16 1.25
N PRO A 125 4.46 6.27 1.89
CA PRO A 125 5.25 6.95 2.91
C PRO A 125 5.57 6.08 4.12
N SER A 126 4.69 5.16 4.51
CA SER A 126 4.92 4.21 5.61
C SER A 126 6.15 3.32 5.41
N GLY A 127 6.61 3.16 4.15
CA GLY A 127 7.76 2.34 3.80
C GLY A 127 7.57 0.83 3.95
N GLN A 128 6.44 0.41 4.51
CA GLN A 128 6.07 -1.00 4.69
C GLN A 128 4.55 -1.18 4.67
N VAL A 129 4.12 -2.39 4.34
CA VAL A 129 2.71 -2.80 4.41
C VAL A 129 2.29 -2.94 5.86
N MET A 130 1.18 -2.33 6.26
CA MET A 130 0.62 -2.43 7.61
C MET A 130 0.05 -3.82 7.87
N ALA A 131 0.50 -4.46 8.93
CA ALA A 131 0.09 -5.82 9.25
C ALA A 131 -1.27 -5.90 9.95
N HIS A 132 -1.74 -4.80 10.55
CA HIS A 132 -2.93 -4.77 11.41
C HIS A 132 -4.11 -3.94 10.85
N GLY A 133 -4.03 -3.50 9.58
CA GLY A 133 -5.15 -2.84 8.91
C GLY A 133 -5.47 -1.40 9.35
N VAL A 134 -4.59 -0.80 10.17
CA VAL A 134 -4.67 0.60 10.58
C VAL A 134 -3.35 1.27 10.22
N GLY A 135 -3.41 2.43 9.61
CA GLY A 135 -2.23 3.17 9.16
C GLY A 135 -2.24 4.61 9.63
N GLY A 136 -1.07 5.25 9.61
CA GLY A 136 -0.96 6.66 9.99
C GLY A 136 0.43 7.11 10.41
N PHE A 137 1.37 6.17 10.60
CA PHE A 137 2.76 6.56 10.87
C PHE A 137 3.52 6.76 9.57
N PHE A 138 4.07 7.96 9.39
CA PHE A 138 4.98 8.27 8.31
C PHE A 138 6.33 8.77 8.86
N PRO A 139 7.45 8.33 8.29
CA PRO A 139 8.76 8.77 8.74
C PRO A 139 8.92 10.28 8.53
N PRO A 140 9.64 10.97 9.42
CA PRO A 140 9.90 12.39 9.29
C PRO A 140 10.69 12.69 8.01
N GLY A 141 10.40 13.86 7.42
CA GLY A 141 11.09 14.34 6.21
C GLY A 141 10.30 14.13 4.91
N LEU A 142 9.16 13.45 4.93
CA LEU A 142 8.26 13.36 3.78
C LEU A 142 7.82 14.76 3.33
N GLY A 143 7.36 15.60 4.25
CA GLY A 143 6.94 16.96 3.94
C GLY A 143 8.04 17.80 3.29
N LYS A 144 9.30 17.66 3.75
CA LYS A 144 10.46 18.31 3.11
C LYS A 144 10.67 17.83 1.68
N LEU A 145 10.55 16.52 1.44
CA LEU A 145 10.69 15.93 0.10
C LEU A 145 9.60 16.47 -0.83
N LEU A 146 8.33 16.40 -0.42
CA LEU A 146 7.19 16.84 -1.22
C LEU A 146 7.30 18.34 -1.57
N LYS A 147 7.56 19.18 -0.56
CA LYS A 147 7.73 20.63 -0.75
C LYS A 147 8.87 20.96 -1.72
N SER A 148 9.99 20.24 -1.62
CA SER A 148 11.18 20.52 -2.44
C SER A 148 10.99 20.26 -3.94
N GLN A 149 10.01 19.44 -4.32
CA GLN A 149 9.79 19.11 -5.74
C GLN A 149 8.93 20.13 -6.47
N ARG A 150 8.15 20.97 -5.78
CA ARG A 150 7.29 22.00 -6.37
C ARG A 150 6.38 21.49 -7.48
N VAL A 151 5.85 20.28 -7.32
CA VAL A 151 4.86 19.67 -8.22
C VAL A 151 3.61 19.34 -7.46
N THR A 152 2.50 19.16 -8.17
CA THR A 152 1.24 18.75 -7.54
C THR A 152 1.41 17.44 -6.77
N VAL A 153 0.95 17.42 -5.52
CA VAL A 153 0.89 16.23 -4.68
C VAL A 153 -0.50 15.64 -4.77
N VAL A 154 -0.59 14.37 -5.13
CA VAL A 154 -1.83 13.60 -5.23
C VAL A 154 -1.85 12.56 -4.12
N GLY A 155 -2.93 12.53 -3.34
CA GLY A 155 -3.22 11.47 -2.38
C GLY A 155 -4.05 10.37 -3.02
N VAL A 156 -3.64 9.12 -2.81
CA VAL A 156 -4.40 7.95 -3.22
C VAL A 156 -4.77 7.15 -1.98
N ARG A 157 -6.06 7.12 -1.68
CA ARG A 157 -6.60 6.31 -0.58
C ARG A 157 -7.10 4.99 -1.12
N ILE A 158 -6.60 3.89 -0.57
CA ILE A 158 -6.94 2.52 -0.95
C ILE A 158 -7.59 1.86 0.26
N GLN A 159 -8.82 1.38 0.13
CA GLN A 159 -9.62 0.76 1.16
C GLN A 159 -10.13 -0.60 0.70
N GLY A 160 -10.23 -1.58 1.60
CA GLY A 160 -10.60 -2.96 1.28
C GLY A 160 -9.47 -3.83 0.74
N ALA A 161 -8.32 -3.26 0.40
CA ALA A 161 -7.17 -4.03 -0.08
C ALA A 161 -6.56 -4.90 1.03
N TYR A 162 -6.42 -4.36 2.24
CA TYR A 162 -6.03 -5.13 3.42
C TYR A 162 -7.00 -6.29 3.68
N LEU A 163 -8.32 -6.02 3.63
CA LEU A 163 -9.33 -7.04 3.86
C LEU A 163 -9.33 -8.12 2.77
N SER A 164 -8.96 -7.76 1.54
CA SER A 164 -8.84 -8.69 0.41
C SER A 164 -7.59 -9.55 0.47
N LEU A 165 -6.45 -8.97 0.85
CA LEU A 165 -5.16 -9.65 0.95
C LEU A 165 -4.28 -8.96 2.01
N PRO A 166 -4.47 -9.24 3.31
CA PRO A 166 -3.59 -8.74 4.35
C PRO A 166 -2.18 -9.32 4.20
N LYS A 167 -1.17 -8.62 4.73
CA LYS A 167 0.23 -9.04 4.65
C LYS A 167 0.48 -10.46 5.21
N TRP A 168 -0.25 -10.81 6.26
CA TRP A 168 -0.18 -12.12 6.93
C TRP A 168 -1.04 -13.19 6.26
N GLY A 169 -2.04 -12.78 5.43
CA GLY A 169 -2.98 -13.71 4.82
C GLY A 169 -2.36 -14.53 3.69
N LYS A 170 -2.46 -15.85 3.77
CA LYS A 170 -1.97 -16.77 2.74
C LYS A 170 -2.91 -16.87 1.54
N HIS A 171 -4.17 -16.49 1.71
CA HIS A 171 -5.21 -16.62 0.69
C HIS A 171 -5.93 -15.31 0.41
N GLN A 172 -6.14 -15.04 -0.87
CA GLN A 172 -6.93 -13.90 -1.32
C GLN A 172 -8.42 -14.08 -1.00
N ARG A 173 -9.09 -12.98 -0.67
CA ARG A 173 -10.53 -12.93 -0.42
C ARG A 173 -11.23 -12.16 -1.54
N PHE A 174 -12.42 -12.61 -1.90
CA PHE A 174 -13.32 -11.86 -2.78
C PHE A 174 -14.02 -10.79 -1.95
N GLY A 175 -14.01 -9.57 -2.40
CA GLY A 175 -14.63 -8.43 -1.73
C GLY A 175 -14.66 -7.23 -2.67
N GLN A 176 -14.51 -6.04 -2.13
CA GLN A 176 -14.38 -4.82 -2.92
C GLN A 176 -13.17 -4.02 -2.46
N ILE A 177 -12.47 -3.44 -3.42
CA ILE A 177 -11.41 -2.46 -3.19
C ILE A 177 -11.88 -1.13 -3.74
N HIS A 178 -11.88 -0.11 -2.90
CA HIS A 178 -12.20 1.26 -3.28
C HIS A 178 -10.92 2.09 -3.33
N VAL A 179 -10.68 2.77 -4.43
CA VAL A 179 -9.53 3.64 -4.62
C VAL A 179 -10.00 5.02 -4.98
N THR A 180 -9.64 6.00 -4.17
CA THR A 180 -9.93 7.42 -4.41
C THR A 180 -8.62 8.16 -4.63
N ALA A 181 -8.51 8.91 -5.71
CA ALA A 181 -7.37 9.75 -6.02
C ALA A 181 -7.79 11.22 -6.09
N GLN A 182 -7.10 12.07 -5.30
CA GLN A 182 -7.42 13.50 -5.22
C GLN A 182 -6.15 14.34 -5.07
N PRO A 183 -6.10 15.56 -5.61
CA PRO A 183 -5.02 16.48 -5.36
C PRO A 183 -5.04 16.90 -3.88
N LEU A 184 -3.90 16.81 -3.21
CA LEU A 184 -3.73 17.29 -1.84
C LEU A 184 -3.17 18.70 -1.83
N TYR A 185 -2.14 18.94 -2.62
CA TYR A 185 -1.45 20.23 -2.69
C TYR A 185 -1.06 20.60 -4.11
N THR A 186 -1.30 21.84 -4.46
CA THR A 186 -0.75 22.48 -5.65
C THR A 186 0.68 23.01 -5.38
N PRO A 187 1.48 23.29 -6.40
CA PRO A 187 2.80 23.92 -6.21
C PRO A 187 2.74 25.24 -5.43
N ALA A 188 1.73 26.08 -5.68
CA ALA A 188 1.54 27.36 -4.99
C ALA A 188 1.25 27.17 -3.49
N GLN A 189 0.42 26.20 -3.12
CA GLN A 189 0.18 25.86 -1.72
C GLN A 189 1.46 25.35 -1.02
N LEU A 190 2.24 24.49 -1.70
CA LEU A 190 3.49 23.98 -1.16
C LEU A 190 4.51 25.09 -0.88
N GLU A 191 4.52 26.18 -1.63
CA GLU A 191 5.41 27.31 -1.38
C GLU A 191 5.07 28.04 -0.09
N GLN A 192 3.79 28.18 0.22
CA GLN A 192 3.28 28.90 1.39
C GLN A 192 3.32 28.09 2.69
N MET A 193 3.22 26.75 2.61
CA MET A 193 3.15 25.87 3.77
C MET A 193 4.55 25.53 4.31
N SER A 194 4.67 25.30 5.61
CA SER A 194 5.85 24.66 6.19
C SER A 194 5.92 23.18 5.81
N ALA A 195 7.13 22.60 5.87
CA ALA A 195 7.30 21.17 5.64
C ALA A 195 6.53 20.30 6.64
N GLN A 196 6.36 20.79 7.86
CA GLN A 196 5.60 20.10 8.90
C GLN A 196 4.11 20.11 8.57
N GLN A 197 3.53 21.25 8.17
CA GLN A 197 2.12 21.33 7.74
C GLN A 197 1.83 20.40 6.56
N VAL A 198 2.75 20.32 5.58
CA VAL A 198 2.61 19.39 4.45
C VAL A 198 2.61 17.94 4.93
N GLN A 199 3.48 17.57 5.87
CA GLN A 199 3.53 16.22 6.42
C GLN A 199 2.26 15.87 7.19
N GLU A 200 1.84 16.70 8.13
CA GLU A 200 0.63 16.49 8.93
C GLU A 200 -0.63 16.36 8.07
N GLY A 201 -0.76 17.19 7.04
CA GLY A 201 -1.90 17.11 6.13
C GLY A 201 -1.88 15.85 5.27
N VAL A 202 -0.71 15.35 4.85
CA VAL A 202 -0.61 14.05 4.18
C VAL A 202 -0.95 12.90 5.13
N GLU A 203 -0.49 12.95 6.39
CA GLU A 203 -0.81 11.97 7.41
C GLU A 203 -2.31 11.87 7.65
N GLN A 204 -2.98 13.02 7.80
CA GLN A 204 -4.45 13.08 7.94
C GLN A 204 -5.17 12.56 6.70
N ALA A 205 -4.73 12.97 5.49
CA ALA A 205 -5.35 12.56 4.24
C ALA A 205 -5.24 11.06 3.97
N LEU A 206 -4.15 10.42 4.42
CA LEU A 206 -3.87 9.01 4.19
C LEU A 206 -4.09 8.13 5.43
N ALA A 207 -4.49 8.71 6.56
CA ALA A 207 -4.90 7.93 7.72
C ALA A 207 -6.07 6.99 7.35
N PHE A 208 -5.97 5.74 7.74
CA PHE A 208 -7.01 4.75 7.44
C PHE A 208 -7.18 3.75 8.58
N ASN A 209 -8.41 3.26 8.70
CA ASN A 209 -8.77 2.13 9.54
C ASN A 209 -9.72 1.24 8.72
N GLU A 210 -9.23 0.09 8.28
CA GLU A 210 -9.98 -0.85 7.45
C GLU A 210 -11.19 -1.45 8.19
N TYR A 211 -11.13 -1.52 9.53
CA TYR A 211 -12.21 -2.07 10.34
C TYR A 211 -13.37 -1.08 10.48
N ASP A 212 -13.07 0.23 10.64
CA ASP A 212 -14.09 1.26 10.67
C ASP A 212 -14.77 1.36 9.30
N TRP A 213 -13.97 1.41 8.24
CA TRP A 213 -14.48 1.42 6.87
C TRP A 213 -15.35 0.19 6.59
N GLN A 214 -14.97 -1.00 7.07
CA GLN A 214 -15.76 -2.22 6.92
C GLN A 214 -17.09 -2.17 7.70
N ARG A 215 -17.08 -1.61 8.92
CA ARG A 215 -18.31 -1.44 9.71
C ARG A 215 -19.32 -0.53 9.02
N GLU A 216 -18.84 0.53 8.37
CA GLU A 216 -19.68 1.47 7.62
C GLU A 216 -20.22 0.86 6.32
N ASN A 217 -19.37 0.20 5.55
CA ASN A 217 -19.71 -0.27 4.21
C ASN A 217 -20.30 -1.68 4.17
N ARG A 218 -20.08 -2.50 5.19
CA ARG A 218 -20.61 -3.87 5.35
C ARG A 218 -20.38 -4.76 4.13
N ILE A 219 -19.25 -4.65 3.49
CA ILE A 219 -18.90 -5.39 2.27
C ILE A 219 -18.52 -6.84 2.66
N PRO A 220 -19.16 -7.87 2.07
CA PRO A 220 -18.79 -9.25 2.36
C PRO A 220 -17.46 -9.63 1.73
N PHE A 221 -16.46 -9.98 2.56
CA PHE A 221 -15.19 -10.54 2.13
C PHE A 221 -15.24 -12.07 2.23
N ARG A 222 -15.31 -12.76 1.09
CA ARG A 222 -15.49 -14.21 0.98
C ARG A 222 -14.20 -14.90 0.56
N GLY A 223 -13.94 -16.09 1.10
CA GLY A 223 -12.75 -16.89 0.75
C GLY A 223 -12.62 -18.12 1.62
N ARG A 224 -11.79 -19.06 1.20
CA ARG A 224 -11.39 -20.21 2.03
C ARG A 224 -10.25 -19.79 2.96
N LYS A 225 -10.16 -20.41 4.14
CA LYS A 225 -9.04 -20.27 5.08
C LYS A 225 -8.67 -18.80 5.38
N ARG A 226 -9.67 -17.95 5.58
CA ARG A 226 -9.48 -16.49 5.72
C ARG A 226 -8.57 -16.06 6.86
N ALA A 227 -8.47 -16.85 7.90
CA ALA A 227 -7.66 -16.57 9.07
C ALA A 227 -6.27 -17.23 9.02
N GLU A 228 -5.96 -18.06 7.99
CA GLU A 228 -4.66 -18.72 7.88
C GLU A 228 -3.55 -17.68 7.67
N GLY A 229 -2.55 -17.69 8.55
CA GLY A 229 -1.47 -16.72 8.64
C GLY A 229 -1.66 -15.69 9.76
N LEU A 230 -2.85 -15.60 10.37
CA LEU A 230 -3.08 -14.68 11.48
C LEU A 230 -2.23 -15.05 12.71
N GLU A 231 -1.90 -16.31 12.86
CA GLU A 231 -0.99 -16.84 13.88
C GLU A 231 0.41 -16.22 13.81
N ASP A 232 0.84 -15.75 12.65
CA ASP A 232 2.16 -15.14 12.44
C ASP A 232 2.25 -13.72 13.04
N ILE A 233 1.11 -13.06 13.33
CA ILE A 233 1.06 -11.71 13.90
C ILE A 233 0.42 -11.64 15.29
N LEU A 234 -0.33 -12.67 15.68
CA LEU A 234 -0.93 -12.77 17.02
C LEU A 234 0.04 -13.51 17.96
N VAL A 235 1.00 -12.77 18.48
CA VAL A 235 2.05 -13.30 19.35
C VAL A 235 1.50 -13.68 20.71
N GLU A 236 0.51 -12.95 21.20
CA GLU A 236 -0.07 -13.12 22.53
C GLU A 236 -1.59 -13.30 22.46
N CYS A 237 -2.11 -14.22 23.25
CA CYS A 237 -3.55 -14.38 23.40
C CYS A 237 -4.13 -13.25 24.26
N PRO A 238 -5.01 -12.37 23.73
CA PRO A 238 -5.53 -11.22 24.49
C PRO A 238 -6.42 -11.62 25.68
N ARG A 239 -6.78 -12.90 25.80
CA ARG A 239 -7.59 -13.39 26.93
C ARG A 239 -6.77 -13.98 28.07
N CYS A 240 -5.69 -14.70 27.77
CA CYS A 240 -4.94 -15.43 28.79
C CYS A 240 -3.44 -15.13 28.77
N GLY A 241 -2.95 -14.20 27.95
CA GLY A 241 -1.54 -13.82 27.88
C GLY A 241 -0.59 -14.90 27.34
N ALA A 242 -1.08 -16.06 26.91
CA ALA A 242 -0.23 -17.14 26.43
C ALA A 242 0.49 -16.74 25.12
N LEU A 243 1.82 -16.77 25.13
CA LEU A 243 2.65 -16.41 23.99
C LEU A 243 2.74 -17.58 22.99
N LEU A 244 2.73 -17.23 21.68
CA LEU A 244 2.93 -18.14 20.52
C LEU A 244 2.08 -19.41 20.56
N LYS A 245 0.92 -19.37 21.19
CA LYS A 245 -0.01 -20.50 21.34
C LYS A 245 -1.34 -20.28 20.60
N THR A 246 -1.38 -19.32 19.72
CA THR A 246 -2.54 -19.04 18.88
C THR A 246 -2.58 -20.08 17.77
N ASP A 247 -3.57 -20.98 17.80
CA ASP A 247 -3.85 -21.91 16.71
C ASP A 247 -5.08 -21.41 15.95
N VAL A 248 -4.89 -21.00 14.71
CA VAL A 248 -5.97 -20.54 13.84
C VAL A 248 -6.58 -21.76 13.16
N TYR A 249 -7.76 -22.16 13.60
CA TYR A 249 -8.46 -23.31 13.05
C TYR A 249 -8.70 -23.15 11.54
N LYS A 250 -8.34 -24.15 10.77
CA LYS A 250 -8.49 -24.21 9.29
C LYS A 250 -9.97 -24.17 8.81
N ARG A 251 -10.94 -24.28 9.70
CA ARG A 251 -12.37 -24.20 9.39
C ARG A 251 -12.92 -22.82 9.74
N GLN A 252 -13.51 -22.22 8.76
CA GLN A 252 -14.15 -20.92 8.78
C GLN A 252 -15.23 -20.84 9.86
N GLY A 253 -14.94 -20.12 10.94
CA GLY A 253 -15.93 -19.57 11.83
C GLY A 253 -16.33 -18.18 11.33
N VAL A 254 -17.61 -17.88 11.40
CA VAL A 254 -18.15 -16.54 11.20
C VAL A 254 -17.65 -15.67 12.35
N PHE A 255 -17.08 -14.51 12.05
CA PHE A 255 -16.68 -13.53 13.06
C PHE A 255 -17.94 -12.89 13.66
N ASP A 256 -18.16 -13.08 14.93
CA ASP A 256 -19.04 -12.26 15.74
C ASP A 256 -18.18 -11.36 16.64
N ALA A 257 -18.26 -10.07 16.45
CA ALA A 257 -17.45 -9.06 17.15
C ALA A 257 -17.64 -9.06 18.69
N GLY A 258 -18.55 -9.87 19.20
CA GLY A 258 -18.83 -9.99 20.64
C GLY A 258 -18.24 -11.23 21.33
N ARG A 259 -17.58 -12.15 20.64
CA ARG A 259 -17.11 -13.43 21.23
C ARG A 259 -15.65 -13.72 20.90
N LEU A 260 -14.78 -13.00 21.49
CA LEU A 260 -13.34 -13.25 21.53
C LEU A 260 -13.05 -14.44 22.46
N CYS A 261 -12.62 -15.57 21.89
CA CYS A 261 -12.08 -16.74 22.59
C CYS A 261 -13.07 -17.64 23.34
N ARG A 262 -13.52 -18.74 22.70
CA ARG A 262 -14.07 -19.90 23.46
C ARG A 262 -12.93 -20.82 23.89
N ARG A 263 -12.73 -20.98 25.19
CA ARG A 263 -11.87 -22.02 25.77
C ARG A 263 -12.50 -23.39 25.49
N ARG A 264 -11.78 -24.22 24.77
CA ARG A 264 -11.96 -25.67 24.85
C ARG A 264 -10.68 -26.24 25.47
N TRP A 265 -10.75 -26.65 26.70
CA TRP A 265 -9.66 -27.38 27.33
C TRP A 265 -9.56 -28.77 26.72
N VAL A 266 -8.46 -29.04 26.02
CA VAL A 266 -8.04 -30.40 25.65
C VAL A 266 -6.57 -30.47 26.02
N GLY A 267 -6.30 -31.07 27.19
CA GLY A 267 -4.95 -31.24 27.68
C GLY A 267 -4.28 -29.94 28.19
N ARG A 268 -2.97 -29.99 28.46
CA ARG A 268 -2.19 -28.89 29.06
C ARG A 268 -1.96 -27.66 28.16
N HIS A 269 -2.68 -27.50 27.07
CA HIS A 269 -2.50 -26.39 26.14
C HIS A 269 -3.81 -25.60 25.95
N CYS A 270 -3.72 -24.27 26.08
CA CYS A 270 -4.80 -23.38 25.74
C CYS A 270 -4.88 -23.27 24.21
N ARG A 271 -5.87 -23.92 23.59
CA ARG A 271 -6.17 -23.69 22.17
C ARG A 271 -7.10 -22.50 22.07
N THR A 272 -6.57 -21.40 21.57
CA THR A 272 -7.36 -20.21 21.29
C THR A 272 -7.94 -20.33 19.90
N VAL A 273 -9.26 -20.52 19.83
CA VAL A 273 -10.00 -20.52 18.55
C VAL A 273 -10.44 -19.07 18.30
N TRP A 274 -9.82 -18.43 17.34
CA TRP A 274 -10.26 -17.14 16.85
C TRP A 274 -11.39 -17.36 15.84
N ILE A 275 -12.57 -16.90 16.19
CA ILE A 275 -13.70 -16.83 15.28
C ILE A 275 -13.78 -15.41 14.79
N ALA A 276 -13.50 -15.21 13.52
CA ALA A 276 -13.49 -13.89 12.92
C ALA A 276 -14.66 -13.71 11.96
N SER A 277 -15.55 -12.77 12.20
CA SER A 277 -16.50 -12.24 11.22
C SER A 277 -16.03 -10.86 10.74
N LEU A 278 -15.61 -10.79 9.50
CA LEU A 278 -15.52 -9.59 8.71
C LEU A 278 -16.48 -9.67 7.54
#